data_b576baa7167a6426abf9d2bc8de79ef5
#
_entry.id   b576baa7167a6426abf9d2bc8de79ef5
#
_cell.length_a   1.000
_cell.length_b   1.000
_cell.length_c   1.000
_cell.angle_alpha   90.00
_cell.angle_beta   90.00
_cell.angle_gamma   90.00
#
_symmetry.space_group_name_H-M   'P 1'
#
loop_
_entity.id
_entity.type
_entity.pdbx_description
1 polymer ?
#
loop_
_entity_poly.entity_id
_entity_poly.type
_entity_poly.pdbx_seq_one_letter_code
_entity_poly.pdbx_strand_id
1 'polypeptide(L)'
;MANYTVLVVDDEKEIRDAIEIYLKNEGVKVLKAQDGVEALEMLHENEVHLILLDVMMPRLDGISATHRIREEKNIPIIILSAKSEDTDKILGLQVGADDYVTKPFNPMELVARVKSQLRRYVTLGTFEGIKKIIDLNGLTIDKESKEVTVQGDPVKLTPIEYKIVELLMTNAGRVFSINDIYERVWKEPGYNAENTVAVHIRKIREKIEIDPKNPRYLKVVWGIGYKMEK
;
A
#
# COMPACT_ATOMS: atom_id res chain seq x y z
N MET A 1 13.21 8.01 7.49
CA MET A 1 12.94 7.36 6.18
C MET A 1 12.22 6.07 6.48
N ALA A 2 11.19 5.72 5.72
CA ALA A 2 10.49 4.45 5.93
C ALA A 2 11.47 3.30 5.65
N ASN A 3 11.64 2.38 6.61
CA ASN A 3 12.51 1.22 6.46
C ASN A 3 11.78 0.16 5.64
N TYR A 4 11.91 0.20 4.31
CA TYR A 4 11.36 -0.84 3.46
C TYR A 4 12.25 -2.07 3.47
N THR A 5 11.65 -3.26 3.48
CA THR A 5 12.31 -4.54 3.35
C THR A 5 11.93 -5.16 2.00
N VAL A 6 12.91 -5.49 1.19
CA VAL A 6 12.75 -6.19 -0.09
C VAL A 6 13.34 -7.58 0.03
N LEU A 7 12.60 -8.61 -0.35
CA LEU A 7 13.06 -9.98 -0.44
C LEU A 7 13.55 -10.24 -1.88
N VAL A 8 14.82 -10.61 -2.03
CA VAL A 8 15.44 -10.97 -3.31
C VAL A 8 15.59 -12.48 -3.36
N VAL A 9 14.95 -13.11 -4.33
CA VAL A 9 14.91 -14.56 -4.51
C VAL A 9 15.48 -14.92 -5.87
N ASP A 10 16.61 -15.61 -5.88
CA ASP A 10 17.35 -15.99 -7.08
C ASP A 10 18.32 -17.12 -6.68
N ASP A 11 18.54 -18.12 -7.50
CA ASP A 11 19.48 -19.20 -7.16
C ASP A 11 20.93 -18.75 -7.32
N GLU A 12 21.20 -17.76 -8.18
CA GLU A 12 22.52 -17.18 -8.38
C GLU A 12 22.89 -16.19 -7.28
N LYS A 13 23.85 -16.56 -6.43
CA LYS A 13 24.30 -15.73 -5.30
C LYS A 13 24.80 -14.36 -5.76
N GLU A 14 25.52 -14.30 -6.87
CA GLU A 14 26.11 -13.10 -7.45
C GLU A 14 25.03 -12.08 -7.82
N ILE A 15 23.89 -12.53 -8.34
CA ILE A 15 22.75 -11.68 -8.67
C ILE A 15 22.12 -11.12 -7.39
N ARG A 16 21.91 -11.96 -6.37
CA ARG A 16 21.35 -11.50 -5.09
C ARG A 16 22.25 -10.46 -4.43
N ASP A 17 23.57 -10.68 -4.45
CA ASP A 17 24.54 -9.76 -3.86
C ASP A 17 24.63 -8.44 -4.63
N ALA A 18 24.59 -8.49 -5.95
CA ALA A 18 24.55 -7.28 -6.79
C ALA A 18 23.28 -6.44 -6.52
N ILE A 19 22.12 -7.07 -6.51
CA ILE A 19 20.85 -6.38 -6.22
C ILE A 19 20.85 -5.78 -4.81
N GLU A 20 21.39 -6.51 -3.83
CA GLU A 20 21.52 -6.01 -2.45
C GLU A 20 22.34 -4.70 -2.40
N ILE A 21 23.47 -4.63 -3.11
CA ILE A 21 24.31 -3.42 -3.15
C ILE A 21 23.50 -2.22 -3.69
N TYR A 22 22.77 -2.40 -4.80
CA TYR A 22 22.00 -1.33 -5.40
C TYR A 22 20.86 -0.84 -4.49
N LEU A 23 20.12 -1.76 -3.86
CA LEU A 23 19.00 -1.41 -3.00
C LEU A 23 19.45 -0.83 -1.65
N LYS A 24 20.55 -1.30 -1.09
CA LYS A 24 21.12 -0.71 0.15
C LYS A 24 21.55 0.74 -0.02
N ASN A 25 22.09 1.10 -1.19
CA ASN A 25 22.44 2.51 -1.49
C ASN A 25 21.21 3.44 -1.49
N GLU A 26 20.01 2.88 -1.64
CA GLU A 26 18.74 3.60 -1.60
C GLU A 26 18.05 3.53 -0.21
N GLY A 27 18.74 3.00 0.79
CA GLY A 27 18.22 2.89 2.16
C GLY A 27 17.18 1.77 2.35
N VAL A 28 17.17 0.77 1.47
CA VAL A 28 16.27 -0.38 1.53
C VAL A 28 16.95 -1.54 2.24
N LYS A 29 16.26 -2.16 3.22
CA LYS A 29 16.71 -3.43 3.83
C LYS A 29 16.47 -4.57 2.85
N VAL A 30 17.45 -5.44 2.67
CA VAL A 30 17.36 -6.58 1.76
C VAL A 30 17.46 -7.89 2.55
N LEU A 31 16.50 -8.78 2.30
CA LEU A 31 16.55 -10.20 2.66
C LEU A 31 16.84 -11.00 1.39
N LYS A 32 17.50 -12.13 1.52
CA LYS A 32 17.91 -12.97 0.37
C LYS A 32 17.46 -14.41 0.60
N ALA A 33 16.87 -15.02 -0.43
CA ALA A 33 16.52 -16.42 -0.50
C ALA A 33 17.07 -17.02 -1.80
N GLN A 34 17.39 -18.31 -1.77
CA GLN A 34 17.98 -19.00 -2.94
C GLN A 34 16.95 -19.73 -3.80
N ASP A 35 15.70 -19.83 -3.34
CA ASP A 35 14.60 -20.46 -4.06
C ASP A 35 13.24 -20.11 -3.43
N GLY A 36 12.15 -20.57 -4.06
CA GLY A 36 10.80 -20.29 -3.61
C GLY A 36 10.44 -20.88 -2.24
N VAL A 37 11.05 -21.98 -1.82
CA VAL A 37 10.79 -22.60 -0.50
C VAL A 37 11.33 -21.70 0.61
N GLU A 38 12.59 -21.31 0.52
CA GLU A 38 13.21 -20.39 1.48
C GLU A 38 12.50 -19.00 1.48
N ALA A 39 12.04 -18.57 0.30
CA ALA A 39 11.27 -17.33 0.20
C ALA A 39 9.96 -17.38 1.01
N LEU A 40 9.22 -18.48 0.94
CA LEU A 40 7.99 -18.67 1.72
C LEU A 40 8.27 -18.69 3.23
N GLU A 41 9.32 -19.39 3.67
CA GLU A 41 9.75 -19.42 5.07
C GLU A 41 10.07 -18.00 5.57
N MET A 42 10.87 -17.24 4.81
CA MET A 42 11.20 -15.86 5.17
C MET A 42 9.99 -14.94 5.22
N LEU A 43 8.99 -15.14 4.38
CA LEU A 43 7.76 -14.36 4.37
C LEU A 43 6.88 -14.63 5.61
N HIS A 44 7.00 -15.78 6.25
CA HIS A 44 6.33 -16.06 7.52
C HIS A 44 7.01 -15.37 8.71
N GLU A 45 8.34 -15.25 8.68
CA GLU A 45 9.13 -14.75 9.80
C GLU A 45 9.40 -13.23 9.73
N ASN A 46 9.28 -12.63 8.56
CA ASN A 46 9.69 -11.25 8.33
C ASN A 46 8.59 -10.42 7.67
N GLU A 47 8.60 -9.13 8.00
CA GLU A 47 7.80 -8.14 7.29
C GLU A 47 8.51 -7.74 5.99
N VAL A 48 7.91 -8.11 4.84
CA VAL A 48 8.42 -7.86 3.50
C VAL A 48 7.46 -6.93 2.75
N HIS A 49 8.01 -5.94 2.06
CA HIS A 49 7.24 -4.89 1.36
C HIS A 49 7.24 -5.05 -0.16
N LEU A 50 8.18 -5.85 -0.71
CA LEU A 50 8.28 -6.17 -2.11
C LEU A 50 9.16 -7.42 -2.29
N ILE A 51 8.86 -8.22 -3.31
CA ILE A 51 9.62 -9.41 -3.68
C ILE A 51 10.18 -9.23 -5.09
N LEU A 52 11.48 -9.44 -5.23
CA LEU A 52 12.14 -9.68 -6.52
C LEU A 52 12.33 -11.17 -6.65
N LEU A 53 11.76 -11.79 -7.68
CA LEU A 53 11.64 -13.24 -7.76
C LEU A 53 12.10 -13.74 -9.13
N ASP A 54 13.15 -14.54 -9.15
CA ASP A 54 13.55 -15.24 -10.37
C ASP A 54 12.53 -16.34 -10.75
N VAL A 55 12.36 -16.56 -12.04
CA VAL A 55 11.48 -17.62 -12.56
C VAL A 55 12.12 -18.98 -12.41
N MET A 56 13.39 -19.09 -12.81
CA MET A 56 14.07 -20.37 -12.99
C MET A 56 14.91 -20.71 -11.75
N MET A 57 14.31 -21.38 -10.78
CA MET A 57 14.99 -21.77 -9.55
C MET A 57 14.74 -23.24 -9.22
N PRO A 58 15.67 -23.90 -8.50
CA PRO A 58 15.47 -25.26 -8.00
C PRO A 58 14.39 -25.34 -6.92
N ARG A 59 13.91 -26.53 -6.62
CA ARG A 59 12.91 -26.88 -5.59
C ARG A 59 11.53 -26.31 -5.86
N LEU A 60 11.38 -24.98 -5.83
CA LEU A 60 10.14 -24.27 -6.13
C LEU A 60 10.45 -23.08 -7.04
N ASP A 61 9.98 -23.14 -8.29
CA ASP A 61 10.13 -22.11 -9.29
C ASP A 61 9.35 -20.83 -8.93
N GLY A 62 9.71 -19.71 -9.57
CA GLY A 62 9.11 -18.41 -9.25
C GLY A 62 7.63 -18.28 -9.60
N ILE A 63 7.14 -18.97 -10.60
CA ILE A 63 5.71 -18.96 -10.97
C ILE A 63 4.90 -19.68 -9.90
N SER A 64 5.33 -20.88 -9.53
CA SER A 64 4.71 -21.66 -8.45
C SER A 64 4.80 -20.97 -7.09
N ALA A 65 5.93 -20.30 -6.81
CA ALA A 65 6.10 -19.48 -5.62
C ALA A 65 5.13 -18.29 -5.61
N THR A 66 4.99 -17.58 -6.75
CA THR A 66 4.03 -16.48 -6.89
C THR A 66 2.61 -16.92 -6.56
N HIS A 67 2.17 -18.06 -7.11
CA HIS A 67 0.83 -18.57 -6.85
C HIS A 67 0.60 -18.81 -5.34
N ARG A 68 1.52 -19.50 -4.66
CA ARG A 68 1.42 -19.75 -3.21
C ARG A 68 1.45 -18.46 -2.38
N ILE A 69 2.31 -17.48 -2.75
CA ILE A 69 2.34 -16.20 -2.07
C ILE A 69 0.99 -15.47 -2.19
N ARG A 70 0.35 -15.55 -3.36
CA ARG A 70 -0.95 -14.90 -3.62
C ARG A 70 -2.13 -15.51 -2.88
N GLU A 71 -2.03 -16.76 -2.44
CA GLU A 71 -3.04 -17.37 -1.58
C GLU A 71 -3.14 -16.67 -0.20
N GLU A 72 -2.03 -16.10 0.29
CA GLU A 72 -1.97 -15.54 1.64
C GLU A 72 -1.64 -14.04 1.68
N LYS A 73 -0.92 -13.51 0.68
CA LYS A 73 -0.33 -12.17 0.74
C LYS A 73 -0.46 -11.39 -0.57
N ASN A 74 -0.75 -10.09 -0.44
CA ASN A 74 -0.82 -9.14 -1.57
C ASN A 74 0.45 -8.26 -1.68
N ILE A 75 1.63 -8.80 -1.33
CA ILE A 75 2.91 -8.10 -1.44
C ILE A 75 3.26 -7.94 -2.92
N PRO A 76 3.70 -6.76 -3.41
CA PRO A 76 4.10 -6.61 -4.80
C PRO A 76 5.26 -7.54 -5.18
N ILE A 77 5.12 -8.21 -6.32
CA ILE A 77 6.09 -9.15 -6.87
C ILE A 77 6.56 -8.63 -8.22
N ILE A 78 7.87 -8.42 -8.36
CA ILE A 78 8.53 -8.16 -9.63
C ILE A 78 9.27 -9.44 -10.03
N ILE A 79 8.88 -10.02 -11.14
CA ILE A 79 9.56 -11.20 -11.68
C ILE A 79 10.84 -10.80 -12.42
N LEU A 80 11.92 -11.53 -12.14
CA LEU A 80 13.16 -11.47 -12.89
C LEU A 80 13.19 -12.67 -13.85
N SER A 81 13.33 -12.44 -15.15
CA SER A 81 13.25 -13.52 -16.15
C SER A 81 14.39 -13.41 -17.17
N ALA A 82 14.94 -14.54 -17.61
CA ALA A 82 15.82 -14.57 -18.75
C ALA A 82 15.01 -14.25 -20.04
N LYS A 83 15.64 -13.61 -21.01
CA LYS A 83 15.06 -12.98 -22.22
C LYS A 83 14.35 -13.94 -23.20
N SER A 84 13.95 -15.13 -22.83
CA SER A 84 13.69 -16.16 -23.82
C SER A 84 12.25 -16.31 -24.30
N GLU A 85 11.19 -15.98 -23.58
CA GLU A 85 9.85 -16.18 -24.13
C GLU A 85 8.80 -15.17 -23.61
N ASP A 86 8.02 -14.59 -24.56
CA ASP A 86 6.85 -13.78 -24.21
C ASP A 86 5.80 -14.57 -23.42
N THR A 87 5.82 -15.89 -23.53
CA THR A 87 5.01 -16.84 -22.75
C THR A 87 5.27 -16.76 -21.25
N ASP A 88 6.53 -16.68 -20.79
CA ASP A 88 6.85 -16.58 -19.37
C ASP A 88 6.40 -15.26 -18.75
N LYS A 89 6.46 -14.18 -19.54
CA LYS A 89 5.95 -12.87 -19.12
C LYS A 89 4.43 -12.89 -18.95
N ILE A 90 3.72 -13.47 -19.90
CA ILE A 90 2.27 -13.59 -19.88
C ILE A 90 1.83 -14.48 -18.72
N LEU A 91 2.49 -15.62 -18.52
CA LEU A 91 2.22 -16.52 -17.40
C LEU A 91 2.48 -15.85 -16.04
N GLY A 92 3.64 -15.17 -15.88
CA GLY A 92 3.96 -14.46 -14.64
C GLY A 92 2.92 -13.40 -14.26
N LEU A 93 2.46 -12.61 -15.24
CA LEU A 93 1.41 -11.62 -15.01
C LEU A 93 0.03 -12.27 -14.73
N GLN A 94 -0.29 -13.39 -15.40
CA GLN A 94 -1.54 -14.12 -15.18
C GLN A 94 -1.63 -14.76 -13.79
N VAL A 95 -0.51 -15.21 -13.23
CA VAL A 95 -0.48 -15.78 -11.86
C VAL A 95 -0.38 -14.70 -10.77
N GLY A 96 -0.36 -13.41 -11.14
CA GLY A 96 -0.48 -12.30 -10.20
C GLY A 96 0.81 -11.54 -9.88
N ALA A 97 1.84 -11.60 -10.73
CA ALA A 97 2.97 -10.67 -10.62
C ALA A 97 2.54 -9.24 -11.00
N ASP A 98 3.14 -8.24 -10.36
CA ASP A 98 2.81 -6.82 -10.54
C ASP A 98 3.68 -6.15 -11.61
N ASP A 99 4.86 -6.69 -11.88
CA ASP A 99 5.79 -6.22 -12.90
C ASP A 99 6.79 -7.32 -13.26
N TYR A 100 7.55 -7.11 -14.34
CA TYR A 100 8.64 -8.02 -14.66
C TYR A 100 9.85 -7.25 -15.21
N VAL A 101 11.05 -7.83 -15.06
CA VAL A 101 12.32 -7.30 -15.53
C VAL A 101 13.13 -8.42 -16.19
N THR A 102 13.61 -8.17 -17.41
CA THR A 102 14.42 -9.16 -18.14
C THR A 102 15.88 -9.13 -17.72
N LYS A 103 16.47 -10.31 -17.51
CA LYS A 103 17.93 -10.48 -17.36
C LYS A 103 18.62 -10.50 -18.73
N PRO A 104 19.77 -9.85 -18.92
CA PRO A 104 20.43 -8.96 -17.95
C PRO A 104 19.71 -7.62 -17.86
N PHE A 105 19.52 -7.11 -16.64
CA PHE A 105 18.81 -5.86 -16.38
C PHE A 105 19.76 -4.69 -16.11
N ASN A 106 19.29 -3.50 -16.42
CA ASN A 106 19.94 -2.27 -16.01
C ASN A 106 19.66 -2.02 -14.50
N PRO A 107 20.68 -1.88 -13.64
CA PRO A 107 20.48 -1.61 -12.22
C PRO A 107 19.62 -0.41 -11.91
N MET A 108 19.76 0.69 -12.66
CA MET A 108 18.97 1.90 -12.47
C MET A 108 17.49 1.67 -12.81
N GLU A 109 17.20 0.87 -13.83
CA GLU A 109 15.84 0.47 -14.17
C GLU A 109 15.21 -0.37 -13.07
N LEU A 110 15.92 -1.39 -12.57
CA LEU A 110 15.44 -2.25 -11.49
C LEU A 110 15.12 -1.42 -10.23
N VAL A 111 16.02 -0.55 -9.81
CA VAL A 111 15.84 0.34 -8.67
C VAL A 111 14.63 1.25 -8.86
N ALA A 112 14.45 1.84 -10.06
CA ALA A 112 13.30 2.71 -10.35
C ALA A 112 11.97 1.96 -10.26
N ARG A 113 11.89 0.71 -10.75
CA ARG A 113 10.71 -0.15 -10.66
C ARG A 113 10.41 -0.54 -9.21
N VAL A 114 11.42 -0.97 -8.45
CA VAL A 114 11.30 -1.29 -7.03
C VAL A 114 10.75 -0.08 -6.25
N LYS A 115 11.32 1.11 -6.43
CA LYS A 115 10.83 2.35 -5.79
C LYS A 115 9.39 2.68 -6.17
N SER A 116 9.04 2.49 -7.45
CA SER A 116 7.68 2.75 -7.93
C SER A 116 6.66 1.81 -7.29
N GLN A 117 6.97 0.51 -7.22
CA GLN A 117 6.10 -0.49 -6.60
C GLN A 117 6.00 -0.31 -5.08
N LEU A 118 7.12 -0.09 -4.38
CA LEU A 118 7.13 0.21 -2.95
C LEU A 118 6.28 1.44 -2.62
N ARG A 119 6.44 2.53 -3.38
CA ARG A 119 5.62 3.73 -3.20
C ARG A 119 4.15 3.44 -3.40
N ARG A 120 3.77 2.69 -4.44
CA ARG A 120 2.39 2.31 -4.74
C ARG A 120 1.81 1.46 -3.61
N TYR A 121 2.53 0.43 -3.21
CA TYR A 121 2.13 -0.52 -2.18
C TYR A 121 1.90 0.15 -0.82
N VAL A 122 2.84 0.99 -0.39
CA VAL A 122 2.78 1.66 0.91
C VAL A 122 1.87 2.89 0.89
N THR A 123 1.87 3.67 -0.21
CA THR A 123 1.10 4.93 -0.28
C THR A 123 -0.36 4.73 -0.70
N LEU A 124 -0.65 3.72 -1.52
CA LEU A 124 -2.00 3.43 -2.02
C LEU A 124 -2.75 2.34 -1.22
N GLY A 125 -2.10 1.75 -0.21
CA GLY A 125 -2.80 0.96 0.81
C GLY A 125 -3.08 -0.49 0.45
N THR A 126 -2.22 -1.15 -0.33
CA THR A 126 -2.22 -2.62 -0.47
C THR A 126 -1.32 -3.32 0.55
N PHE A 127 -0.62 -2.55 1.40
CA PHE A 127 0.24 -3.09 2.46
C PHE A 127 -0.59 -3.48 3.69
N GLU A 128 -0.65 -4.76 4.02
CA GLU A 128 -1.36 -5.28 5.22
C GLU A 128 -0.73 -4.84 6.56
N GLY A 129 0.47 -4.26 6.53
CA GLY A 129 1.12 -3.61 7.68
C GLY A 129 0.65 -2.17 7.94
N ILE A 130 -0.20 -1.59 7.09
CA ILE A 130 -0.87 -0.33 7.40
C ILE A 130 -1.85 -0.63 8.52
N LYS A 131 -1.56 -0.10 9.69
CA LYS A 131 -2.36 -0.16 10.90
C LYS A 131 -3.82 -0.42 10.56
N LYS A 132 -4.33 -1.62 10.84
CA LYS A 132 -5.77 -1.92 10.80
C LYS A 132 -6.52 -0.87 11.60
N ILE A 133 -5.84 -0.33 12.61
CA ILE A 133 -6.29 0.78 13.46
C ILE A 133 -5.41 2.00 13.20
N ILE A 134 -6.03 3.11 12.78
CA ILE A 134 -5.39 4.43 12.70
C ILE A 134 -5.88 5.22 13.91
N ASP A 135 -4.96 5.77 14.68
CA ASP A 135 -5.24 6.65 15.81
C ASP A 135 -4.68 8.05 15.51
N LEU A 136 -5.53 9.04 15.63
CA LEU A 136 -5.20 10.45 15.52
C LEU A 136 -5.65 11.17 16.80
N ASN A 137 -4.79 11.16 17.82
CA ASN A 137 -5.04 11.87 19.08
C ASN A 137 -6.37 11.48 19.77
N GLY A 138 -6.73 10.17 19.72
CA GLY A 138 -7.92 9.61 20.34
C GLY A 138 -9.13 9.46 19.38
N LEU A 139 -9.07 9.93 18.14
CA LEU A 139 -9.98 9.49 17.09
C LEU A 139 -9.37 8.26 16.43
N THR A 140 -10.00 7.09 16.60
CA THR A 140 -9.50 5.84 16.01
C THR A 140 -10.46 5.29 14.95
N ILE A 141 -9.89 4.66 13.93
CA ILE A 141 -10.64 3.90 12.93
C ILE A 141 -10.01 2.52 12.79
N ASP A 142 -10.80 1.49 13.03
CA ASP A 142 -10.46 0.12 12.67
C ASP A 142 -11.02 -0.19 11.28
N LYS A 143 -10.13 -0.46 10.34
CA LYS A 143 -10.52 -0.72 8.94
C LYS A 143 -11.09 -2.11 8.73
N GLU A 144 -10.81 -3.04 9.63
CA GLU A 144 -11.29 -4.42 9.55
C GLU A 144 -12.72 -4.54 10.09
N SER A 145 -12.94 -4.10 11.33
CA SER A 145 -14.26 -4.10 11.94
C SER A 145 -15.18 -2.98 11.42
N LYS A 146 -14.63 -1.98 10.71
CA LYS A 146 -15.32 -0.74 10.29
C LYS A 146 -15.82 0.11 11.45
N GLU A 147 -15.17 -0.02 12.59
CA GLU A 147 -15.50 0.73 13.78
C GLU A 147 -14.70 2.04 13.87
N VAL A 148 -15.37 3.07 14.37
CA VAL A 148 -14.76 4.37 14.68
C VAL A 148 -15.02 4.68 16.14
N THR A 149 -13.98 5.12 16.87
CA THR A 149 -14.12 5.54 18.25
C THR A 149 -13.52 6.94 18.45
N VAL A 150 -14.07 7.68 19.42
CA VAL A 150 -13.53 8.96 19.89
C VAL A 150 -13.25 8.81 21.38
N GLN A 151 -11.98 8.94 21.78
CA GLN A 151 -11.50 8.74 23.17
C GLN A 151 -11.93 7.36 23.74
N GLY A 152 -12.05 6.35 22.88
CA GLY A 152 -12.48 5.00 23.22
C GLY A 152 -13.98 4.75 23.12
N ASP A 153 -14.82 5.79 23.00
CA ASP A 153 -16.26 5.66 22.86
C ASP A 153 -16.65 5.40 21.38
N PRO A 154 -17.45 4.37 21.09
CA PRO A 154 -17.84 4.03 19.72
C PRO A 154 -18.75 5.09 19.10
N VAL A 155 -18.46 5.46 17.85
CA VAL A 155 -19.21 6.45 17.07
C VAL A 155 -19.90 5.79 15.88
N LYS A 156 -21.22 5.93 15.77
CA LYS A 156 -21.99 5.39 14.64
C LYS A 156 -21.97 6.36 13.45
N LEU A 157 -21.19 6.00 12.43
CA LEU A 157 -21.16 6.69 11.15
C LEU A 157 -22.04 5.96 10.12
N THR A 158 -22.65 6.72 9.21
CA THR A 158 -23.25 6.14 8.01
C THR A 158 -22.16 5.63 7.05
N PRO A 159 -22.44 4.74 6.08
CA PRO A 159 -21.43 4.23 5.15
C PRO A 159 -20.65 5.33 4.40
N ILE A 160 -21.32 6.42 4.04
CA ILE A 160 -20.67 7.56 3.36
C ILE A 160 -19.80 8.35 4.33
N GLU A 161 -20.28 8.64 5.53
CA GLU A 161 -19.51 9.32 6.58
C GLU A 161 -18.25 8.51 6.93
N TYR A 162 -18.37 7.19 7.07
CA TYR A 162 -17.26 6.29 7.31
C TYR A 162 -16.21 6.41 6.19
N LYS A 163 -16.62 6.32 4.91
CA LYS A 163 -15.69 6.43 3.77
C LYS A 163 -14.96 7.77 3.73
N ILE A 164 -15.63 8.87 4.08
CA ILE A 164 -15.00 10.19 4.17
C ILE A 164 -13.96 10.21 5.30
N VAL A 165 -14.31 9.73 6.49
CA VAL A 165 -13.40 9.66 7.64
C VAL A 165 -12.21 8.75 7.32
N GLU A 166 -12.45 7.57 6.75
CA GLU A 166 -11.39 6.64 6.32
C GLU A 166 -10.44 7.28 5.31
N LEU A 167 -10.96 7.96 4.29
CA LEU A 167 -10.16 8.68 3.30
C LEU A 167 -9.24 9.71 3.95
N LEU A 168 -9.81 10.56 4.81
CA LEU A 168 -9.08 11.67 5.42
C LEU A 168 -8.12 11.20 6.51
N MET A 169 -8.49 10.22 7.35
CA MET A 169 -7.62 9.66 8.39
C MET A 169 -6.44 8.88 7.80
N THR A 170 -6.68 8.10 6.75
CA THR A 170 -5.60 7.38 6.06
C THR A 170 -4.56 8.34 5.46
N ASN A 171 -4.97 9.56 5.15
CA ASN A 171 -4.13 10.59 4.54
C ASN A 171 -4.01 11.83 5.46
N ALA A 172 -3.91 11.63 6.77
CA ALA A 172 -3.87 12.73 7.74
C ALA A 172 -2.81 13.79 7.40
N GLY A 173 -3.21 15.06 7.52
CA GLY A 173 -2.40 16.22 7.14
C GLY A 173 -2.49 16.62 5.67
N ARG A 174 -2.98 15.74 4.78
CA ARG A 174 -3.21 16.07 3.37
C ARG A 174 -4.55 16.77 3.20
N VAL A 175 -4.55 17.84 2.39
CA VAL A 175 -5.78 18.56 2.02
C VAL A 175 -6.39 17.87 0.79
N PHE A 176 -7.70 17.62 0.83
CA PHE A 176 -8.48 17.13 -0.28
C PHE A 176 -9.48 18.20 -0.70
N SER A 177 -9.56 18.48 -1.99
CA SER A 177 -10.62 19.33 -2.52
C SER A 177 -12.01 18.65 -2.36
N ILE A 178 -13.05 19.43 -2.44
CA ILE A 178 -14.42 18.90 -2.36
C ILE A 178 -14.67 17.89 -3.49
N ASN A 179 -14.17 18.17 -4.69
CA ASN A 179 -14.28 17.26 -5.83
C ASN A 179 -13.49 15.98 -5.61
N ASP A 180 -12.24 16.07 -5.08
CA ASP A 180 -11.45 14.88 -4.75
C ASP A 180 -12.16 13.97 -3.75
N ILE A 181 -12.78 14.55 -2.71
CA ILE A 181 -13.55 13.77 -1.73
C ILE A 181 -14.73 13.10 -2.40
N TYR A 182 -15.49 13.86 -3.19
CA TYR A 182 -16.67 13.33 -3.87
C TYR A 182 -16.31 12.17 -4.81
N GLU A 183 -15.39 12.39 -5.75
CA GLU A 183 -14.98 11.38 -6.72
C GLU A 183 -14.43 10.09 -6.08
N ARG A 184 -13.66 10.23 -5.00
CA ARG A 184 -13.08 9.08 -4.31
C ARG A 184 -14.11 8.29 -3.49
N VAL A 185 -15.10 8.96 -2.91
CA VAL A 185 -16.08 8.35 -2.02
C VAL A 185 -17.31 7.82 -2.78
N TRP A 186 -17.84 8.61 -3.73
CA TRP A 186 -19.03 8.22 -4.52
C TRP A 186 -18.67 7.44 -5.79
N LYS A 187 -17.42 7.52 -6.26
CA LYS A 187 -16.96 6.91 -7.51
C LYS A 187 -17.63 7.48 -8.76
N GLU A 188 -18.07 8.73 -8.70
CA GLU A 188 -18.75 9.47 -9.76
C GLU A 188 -18.08 10.84 -9.96
N PRO A 189 -18.16 11.45 -11.16
CA PRO A 189 -17.67 12.81 -11.38
C PRO A 189 -18.36 13.84 -10.49
N GLY A 190 -17.60 14.80 -9.96
CA GLY A 190 -18.03 15.74 -8.93
C GLY A 190 -18.96 16.88 -9.37
N TYR A 191 -19.99 16.61 -10.18
CA TYR A 191 -21.00 17.63 -10.52
C TYR A 191 -21.86 17.95 -9.30
N ASN A 192 -21.84 19.21 -8.82
CA ASN A 192 -22.55 19.70 -7.61
C ASN A 192 -22.09 19.04 -6.29
N ALA A 193 -20.83 18.64 -6.19
CA ALA A 193 -20.25 17.99 -5.00
C ALA A 193 -20.26 18.88 -3.75
N GLU A 194 -20.25 20.21 -3.89
CA GLU A 194 -20.03 21.15 -2.78
C GLU A 194 -21.06 20.98 -1.65
N ASN A 195 -22.32 21.06 -1.97
CA ASN A 195 -23.39 20.95 -0.96
C ASN A 195 -23.43 19.54 -0.33
N THR A 196 -23.22 18.50 -1.14
CA THR A 196 -23.27 17.11 -0.68
C THR A 196 -22.14 16.81 0.31
N VAL A 197 -20.90 17.15 -0.04
CA VAL A 197 -19.77 16.93 0.83
C VAL A 197 -19.86 17.77 2.10
N ALA A 198 -20.22 19.07 1.99
CA ALA A 198 -20.33 19.97 3.14
C ALA A 198 -21.34 19.46 4.18
N VAL A 199 -22.51 18.95 3.74
CA VAL A 199 -23.50 18.36 4.64
C VAL A 199 -22.95 17.15 5.40
N HIS A 200 -22.24 16.25 4.72
CA HIS A 200 -21.63 15.10 5.39
C HIS A 200 -20.49 15.51 6.33
N ILE A 201 -19.64 16.46 5.95
CA ILE A 201 -18.60 17.01 6.82
C ILE A 201 -19.22 17.59 8.12
N ARG A 202 -20.30 18.35 8.00
CA ARG A 202 -21.01 18.86 9.17
C ARG A 202 -21.52 17.73 10.08
N LYS A 203 -22.19 16.72 9.52
CA LYS A 203 -22.70 15.58 10.28
C LYS A 203 -21.60 14.75 10.93
N ILE A 204 -20.47 14.59 10.24
CA ILE A 204 -19.27 13.91 10.79
C ILE A 204 -18.77 14.70 12.01
N ARG A 205 -18.60 16.04 11.89
CA ARG A 205 -18.16 16.87 13.01
C ARG A 205 -19.10 16.78 14.21
N GLU A 206 -20.41 16.78 14.00
CA GLU A 206 -21.41 16.62 15.05
C GLU A 206 -21.24 15.29 15.84
N LYS A 207 -20.57 14.28 15.25
CA LYS A 207 -20.37 12.96 15.84
C LYS A 207 -18.99 12.75 16.43
N ILE A 208 -17.94 13.37 15.85
CA ILE A 208 -16.56 13.10 16.26
C ILE A 208 -15.91 14.26 17.02
N GLU A 209 -16.48 15.46 16.96
CA GLU A 209 -15.89 16.65 17.60
C GLU A 209 -16.66 17.02 18.87
N ILE A 210 -15.93 17.44 19.91
CA ILE A 210 -16.55 18.02 21.12
C ILE A 210 -17.27 19.33 20.78
N ASP A 211 -16.63 20.18 19.97
CA ASP A 211 -17.21 21.41 19.44
C ASP A 211 -17.14 21.40 17.90
N PRO A 212 -18.26 21.13 17.20
CA PRO A 212 -18.29 21.09 15.74
C PRO A 212 -17.91 22.44 15.07
N LYS A 213 -18.04 23.57 15.79
CA LYS A 213 -17.66 24.90 15.28
C LYS A 213 -16.15 25.13 15.37
N ASN A 214 -15.49 24.55 16.37
CA ASN A 214 -14.05 24.58 16.57
C ASN A 214 -13.45 23.16 16.49
N PRO A 215 -13.52 22.49 15.32
CA PRO A 215 -13.18 21.09 15.18
C PRO A 215 -11.71 20.84 15.51
N ARG A 216 -11.43 19.76 16.26
CA ARG A 216 -10.08 19.30 16.59
C ARG A 216 -9.52 18.46 15.47
N TYR A 217 -10.30 17.53 14.94
CA TYR A 217 -9.85 16.52 13.99
C TYR A 217 -10.05 16.94 12.54
N LEU A 218 -11.27 17.29 12.15
CA LEU A 218 -11.66 17.55 10.76
C LEU A 218 -11.64 19.06 10.46
N LYS A 219 -10.53 19.52 9.89
CA LYS A 219 -10.27 20.93 9.59
C LYS A 219 -10.74 21.33 8.19
N VAL A 220 -11.22 22.55 8.05
CA VAL A 220 -11.40 23.21 6.75
C VAL A 220 -10.11 23.97 6.38
N VAL A 221 -9.76 23.88 5.11
CA VAL A 221 -8.73 24.74 4.51
C VAL A 221 -9.46 25.65 3.51
N TRP A 222 -9.67 26.92 3.93
CA TRP A 222 -10.49 27.87 3.20
C TRP A 222 -10.05 28.01 1.73
N GLY A 223 -11.00 27.95 0.83
CA GLY A 223 -10.78 28.05 -0.62
C GLY A 223 -10.18 26.78 -1.27
N ILE A 224 -9.87 25.72 -0.48
CA ILE A 224 -9.24 24.50 -1.00
C ILE A 224 -10.09 23.25 -0.70
N GLY A 225 -10.46 23.01 0.58
CA GLY A 225 -11.20 21.80 0.95
C GLY A 225 -11.05 21.42 2.41
N TYR A 226 -10.86 20.11 2.67
CA TYR A 226 -10.83 19.55 4.01
C TYR A 226 -9.61 18.65 4.22
N LYS A 227 -9.17 18.55 5.48
CA LYS A 227 -8.12 17.60 5.93
C LYS A 227 -8.47 17.03 7.30
N MET A 228 -7.91 15.86 7.61
CA MET A 228 -7.78 15.39 8.98
C MET A 228 -6.47 15.91 9.56
N GLU A 229 -6.50 16.46 10.77
CA GLU A 229 -5.30 16.94 11.48
C GLU A 229 -4.48 15.72 11.95
N LYS A 230 -3.14 15.89 12.04
CA LYS A 230 -2.24 14.81 12.51
C LYS A 230 -2.18 14.74 14.02
#